data_a68a7003d9dd5e48c77991d674e9351b
#
_entry.id   a68a7003d9dd5e48c77991d674e9351b
#
_cell.length_a   1.000
_cell.length_b   1.000
_cell.length_c   1.000
_cell.angle_alpha   90.00
_cell.angle_beta   90.00
_cell.angle_gamma   90.00
#
_symmetry.space_group_name_H-M   'P 1'
#
loop_
_entity.id
_entity.type
_entity.pdbx_description
1 polymer ?
#
loop_
_entity_poly.entity_id
_entity_poly.type
_entity_poly.pdbx_seq_one_letter_code
_entity_poly.pdbx_strand_id
1 'polypeptide(L)'
;LLIRSEQVSCRRLMQYCEKELCSEIHMTGKELLQAVYEWCRHVMFPCNFTEEPSDAVKQKMLLFCRILRAFLKCEEQTGPFKRTRYFKLVTAEEESLGTRQETAEEYAIFLKCLENQYIMEFMRIAVEITPFDTLGHVAGVHYVAMHVARQLKMLGKPVDLMLMSAAAALHDIGKFGCRKEEAARVPYLHYYYTDRYTKRFHMPVIGHIAANHSTWDLELEDLSIENLILIYADFRVKSIRTASGAEQVCFYSLKDSFDVILSKLDNVDEKKKNRYRLVYARLKDFEEYMVHLGVNIDFRSEEPSCTQQEDYVLMTPQEIVDNMKYLAIDHNIYVMERLTGEMSLRNLLEAARGEKNWRNLRAYMNVLQEYFTYLTHEQTHLALRFLFEQLMHGEVDIRRQSAHLIGQMTANYDRAYRKELPKDVELPPDDISAIYLLQKTVETILYPDYQVTEQHRKWQGYSLRRIVPVSYTHLTLPT
;
A
#
# COMPACT_ATOMS: atom_id res chain seq x y z
N LEU A 1 -28.95 -20.48 -14.02
CA LEU A 1 -29.38 -19.08 -13.85
C LEU A 1 -28.26 -18.19 -13.28
N LEU A 2 -27.49 -18.70 -12.31
CA LEU A 2 -26.30 -18.02 -11.75
C LEU A 2 -25.21 -17.76 -12.80
N ILE A 3 -25.05 -18.66 -13.75
CA ILE A 3 -23.98 -18.64 -14.78
C ILE A 3 -24.26 -17.61 -15.88
N ARG A 4 -25.51 -17.15 -16.02
CA ARG A 4 -25.92 -16.20 -17.07
C ARG A 4 -25.97 -14.74 -16.64
N SER A 5 -25.74 -14.43 -15.35
CA SER A 5 -25.76 -13.05 -14.88
C SER A 5 -24.36 -12.42 -15.00
N GLU A 6 -24.27 -11.20 -15.51
CA GLU A 6 -23.02 -10.48 -15.78
C GLU A 6 -22.14 -10.27 -14.52
N GLN A 7 -22.72 -10.31 -13.34
CA GLN A 7 -21.99 -10.28 -12.06
C GLN A 7 -22.82 -10.90 -10.95
N VAL A 8 -22.42 -12.05 -10.44
CA VAL A 8 -22.98 -12.54 -9.21
C VAL A 8 -22.16 -12.03 -8.03
N SER A 9 -22.78 -11.22 -7.17
CA SER A 9 -22.16 -10.81 -5.91
C SER A 9 -21.97 -12.02 -4.99
N CYS A 10 -20.94 -11.97 -4.13
CA CYS A 10 -20.75 -13.01 -3.12
C CYS A 10 -21.97 -13.13 -2.19
N ARG A 11 -22.66 -12.01 -1.89
CA ARG A 11 -23.92 -12.01 -1.13
C ARG A 11 -25.01 -12.81 -1.83
N ARG A 12 -25.15 -12.66 -3.12
CA ARG A 12 -26.13 -13.40 -3.91
C ARG A 12 -25.81 -14.88 -3.95
N LEU A 13 -24.55 -15.24 -4.09
CA LEU A 13 -24.08 -16.61 -3.97
C LEU A 13 -24.40 -17.19 -2.58
N MET A 14 -24.17 -16.41 -1.51
CA MET A 14 -24.50 -16.81 -0.15
C MET A 14 -25.99 -17.04 0.06
N GLN A 15 -26.88 -16.19 -0.48
CA GLN A 15 -28.32 -16.40 -0.41
C GLN A 15 -28.76 -17.74 -1.02
N TYR A 16 -28.13 -18.17 -2.11
CA TYR A 16 -28.40 -19.48 -2.69
C TYR A 16 -27.88 -20.64 -1.86
N CYS A 17 -26.77 -20.47 -1.17
CA CYS A 17 -26.10 -21.49 -0.37
C CYS A 17 -26.49 -21.45 1.11
N GLU A 18 -27.34 -20.51 1.54
CA GLU A 18 -27.58 -20.24 2.95
C GLU A 18 -28.11 -21.46 3.73
N LYS A 19 -29.02 -22.23 3.13
CA LYS A 19 -29.51 -23.47 3.73
C LYS A 19 -28.40 -24.50 3.93
N GLU A 20 -27.51 -24.65 2.98
CA GLU A 20 -26.46 -25.67 2.98
C GLU A 20 -25.24 -25.27 3.82
N LEU A 21 -24.97 -23.96 3.91
CA LEU A 21 -23.74 -23.47 4.53
C LEU A 21 -23.97 -22.92 5.94
N CYS A 22 -25.11 -22.28 6.19
CA CYS A 22 -25.35 -21.52 7.41
C CYS A 22 -26.24 -22.20 8.42
N SER A 23 -27.18 -23.08 7.98
CA SER A 23 -28.20 -23.68 8.88
C SER A 23 -27.61 -24.49 10.01
N GLU A 24 -26.52 -25.20 9.79
CA GLU A 24 -25.88 -26.06 10.81
C GLU A 24 -24.95 -25.30 11.77
N ILE A 25 -24.51 -24.09 11.40
CA ILE A 25 -23.55 -23.27 12.19
C ILE A 25 -24.22 -22.06 12.82
N HIS A 26 -25.54 -21.93 12.70
CA HIS A 26 -26.33 -20.83 13.25
C HIS A 26 -25.78 -19.42 12.88
N MET A 27 -25.30 -19.25 11.67
CA MET A 27 -24.80 -17.97 11.14
C MET A 27 -25.68 -17.49 10.00
N THR A 28 -25.79 -16.18 9.85
CA THR A 28 -26.34 -15.55 8.64
C THR A 28 -25.32 -15.61 7.50
N GLY A 29 -25.79 -15.51 6.26
CA GLY A 29 -24.90 -15.42 5.10
C GLY A 29 -23.90 -14.26 5.18
N LYS A 30 -24.29 -13.13 5.77
CA LYS A 30 -23.41 -11.97 5.99
C LYS A 30 -22.30 -12.27 7.00
N GLU A 31 -22.64 -12.93 8.11
CA GLU A 31 -21.67 -13.32 9.13
C GLU A 31 -20.67 -14.35 8.59
N LEU A 32 -21.15 -15.32 7.81
CA LEU A 32 -20.24 -16.28 7.18
C LEU A 32 -19.32 -15.59 6.15
N LEU A 33 -19.83 -14.65 5.35
CA LEU A 33 -19.00 -13.90 4.41
C LEU A 33 -17.91 -13.09 5.13
N GLN A 34 -18.26 -12.43 6.22
CA GLN A 34 -17.32 -11.72 7.07
C GLN A 34 -16.29 -12.67 7.69
N ALA A 35 -16.73 -13.82 8.20
CA ALA A 35 -15.84 -14.84 8.77
C ALA A 35 -14.84 -15.39 7.72
N VAL A 36 -15.31 -15.65 6.50
CA VAL A 36 -14.42 -16.06 5.39
C VAL A 36 -13.37 -14.98 5.10
N TYR A 37 -13.79 -13.73 5.05
CA TYR A 37 -12.88 -12.61 4.81
C TYR A 37 -11.79 -12.52 5.90
N GLU A 38 -12.19 -12.53 7.18
CA GLU A 38 -11.23 -12.46 8.29
C GLU A 38 -10.31 -13.68 8.35
N TRP A 39 -10.83 -14.87 8.07
CA TRP A 39 -10.01 -16.07 8.01
C TRP A 39 -8.97 -16.03 6.89
N CYS A 40 -9.33 -15.60 5.69
CA CYS A 40 -8.37 -15.42 4.59
C CYS A 40 -7.29 -14.40 4.95
N ARG A 41 -7.68 -13.29 5.60
CA ARG A 41 -6.72 -12.31 6.12
C ARG A 41 -5.77 -12.93 7.13
N HIS A 42 -6.31 -13.73 8.07
CA HIS A 42 -5.50 -14.43 9.08
C HIS A 42 -4.48 -15.38 8.44
N VAL A 43 -4.86 -16.13 7.42
CA VAL A 43 -3.95 -17.02 6.69
C VAL A 43 -2.78 -16.24 6.05
N MET A 44 -3.07 -15.09 5.47
CA MET A 44 -2.07 -14.24 4.81
C MET A 44 -1.24 -13.41 5.81
N PHE A 45 -1.88 -12.90 6.86
CA PHE A 45 -1.29 -11.98 7.84
C PHE A 45 -1.59 -12.40 9.30
N PRO A 46 -1.12 -13.57 9.77
CA PRO A 46 -1.53 -14.14 11.07
C PRO A 46 -1.13 -13.29 12.28
N CYS A 47 -0.08 -12.47 12.16
CA CYS A 47 0.34 -11.62 13.28
C CYS A 47 -0.64 -10.49 13.60
N ASN A 48 -1.60 -10.23 12.73
CA ASN A 48 -2.54 -9.13 12.85
C ASN A 48 -3.93 -9.55 13.38
N PHE A 49 -4.15 -10.86 13.63
CA PHE A 49 -5.46 -11.41 13.98
C PHE A 49 -5.33 -12.52 15.04
N THR A 50 -6.25 -12.56 15.99
CA THR A 50 -6.11 -13.37 17.22
C THR A 50 -7.14 -14.49 17.38
N GLU A 51 -8.20 -14.53 16.58
CA GLU A 51 -9.28 -15.53 16.80
C GLU A 51 -9.33 -16.53 15.63
N GLU A 52 -9.19 -17.83 15.97
CA GLU A 52 -9.47 -18.90 15.03
C GLU A 52 -10.93 -19.33 15.08
N PRO A 53 -11.60 -19.52 13.92
CA PRO A 53 -12.96 -20.03 13.88
C PRO A 53 -13.01 -21.49 14.32
N SER A 54 -14.17 -21.93 14.82
CA SER A 54 -14.40 -23.35 15.13
C SER A 54 -14.27 -24.23 13.88
N ASP A 55 -13.96 -25.51 14.05
CA ASP A 55 -13.78 -26.44 12.93
C ASP A 55 -15.01 -26.53 12.04
N ALA A 56 -16.21 -26.50 12.61
CA ALA A 56 -17.47 -26.53 11.85
C ALA A 56 -17.59 -25.28 10.95
N VAL A 57 -17.31 -24.09 11.48
CA VAL A 57 -17.32 -22.84 10.71
C VAL A 57 -16.22 -22.89 9.64
N LYS A 58 -15.02 -23.35 9.98
CA LYS A 58 -13.88 -23.47 9.04
C LYS A 58 -14.21 -24.38 7.84
N GLN A 59 -14.87 -25.50 8.07
CA GLN A 59 -15.32 -26.39 6.98
C GLN A 59 -16.30 -25.68 6.03
N LYS A 60 -17.26 -24.93 6.57
CA LYS A 60 -18.22 -24.17 5.75
C LYS A 60 -17.55 -23.03 4.99
N MET A 61 -16.59 -22.35 5.59
CA MET A 61 -15.78 -21.32 4.92
C MET A 61 -14.97 -21.89 3.74
N LEU A 62 -14.32 -23.03 3.94
CA LEU A 62 -13.60 -23.74 2.89
C LEU A 62 -14.53 -24.19 1.75
N LEU A 63 -15.71 -24.70 2.08
CA LEU A 63 -16.71 -25.08 1.10
C LEU A 63 -17.16 -23.86 0.27
N PHE A 64 -17.43 -22.74 0.93
CA PHE A 64 -17.77 -21.48 0.27
C PHE A 64 -16.66 -21.02 -0.70
N CYS A 65 -15.39 -21.04 -0.28
CA CYS A 65 -14.26 -20.68 -1.12
C CYS A 65 -14.15 -21.59 -2.37
N ARG A 66 -14.39 -22.90 -2.20
CA ARG A 66 -14.37 -23.84 -3.35
C ARG A 66 -15.52 -23.59 -4.33
N ILE A 67 -16.71 -23.29 -3.84
CA ILE A 67 -17.86 -22.94 -4.67
C ILE A 67 -17.58 -21.64 -5.42
N LEU A 68 -17.07 -20.63 -4.72
CA LEU A 68 -16.70 -19.36 -5.33
C LEU A 68 -15.62 -19.54 -6.41
N ARG A 69 -14.60 -20.36 -6.15
CA ARG A 69 -13.56 -20.69 -7.13
C ARG A 69 -14.12 -21.30 -8.40
N ALA A 70 -14.99 -22.31 -8.25
CA ALA A 70 -15.64 -22.95 -9.40
C ALA A 70 -16.48 -21.95 -10.19
N PHE A 71 -17.14 -21.05 -9.49
CA PHE A 71 -17.94 -19.98 -10.07
C PHE A 71 -17.08 -18.98 -10.86
N LEU A 72 -15.97 -18.50 -10.25
CA LEU A 72 -15.04 -17.57 -10.89
C LEU A 72 -14.40 -18.19 -12.16
N LYS A 73 -14.03 -19.48 -12.12
CA LYS A 73 -13.53 -20.20 -13.30
C LYS A 73 -14.58 -20.27 -14.43
N CYS A 74 -15.85 -20.46 -14.08
CA CYS A 74 -16.93 -20.44 -15.06
C CYS A 74 -17.14 -19.04 -15.66
N GLU A 75 -17.11 -17.99 -14.84
CA GLU A 75 -17.19 -16.60 -15.31
C GLU A 75 -16.01 -16.26 -16.24
N GLU A 76 -14.81 -16.72 -15.93
CA GLU A 76 -13.63 -16.53 -16.77
C GLU A 76 -13.82 -17.07 -18.19
N GLN A 77 -14.46 -18.22 -18.32
CA GLN A 77 -14.70 -18.87 -19.61
C GLN A 77 -15.83 -18.26 -20.42
N THR A 78 -16.87 -17.74 -19.77
CA THR A 78 -18.14 -17.36 -20.39
C THR A 78 -18.46 -15.86 -20.34
N GLY A 79 -17.76 -15.09 -19.52
CA GLY A 79 -18.06 -13.68 -19.28
C GLY A 79 -17.55 -12.75 -20.37
N PRO A 80 -18.18 -11.58 -20.57
CA PRO A 80 -17.76 -10.59 -21.56
C PRO A 80 -16.42 -9.91 -21.21
N PHE A 81 -15.96 -10.00 -19.96
CA PHE A 81 -14.74 -9.38 -19.47
C PHE A 81 -13.58 -10.36 -19.28
N LYS A 82 -13.43 -11.33 -20.16
CA LYS A 82 -12.42 -12.40 -20.08
C LYS A 82 -10.98 -11.95 -19.86
N ARG A 83 -10.65 -10.71 -20.19
CA ARG A 83 -9.26 -10.24 -20.25
C ARG A 83 -8.79 -9.47 -19.03
N THR A 84 -9.65 -8.66 -18.45
CA THR A 84 -9.26 -7.66 -17.45
C THR A 84 -9.72 -8.02 -16.05
N ARG A 85 -10.46 -9.10 -15.88
CA ARG A 85 -11.09 -9.48 -14.62
C ARG A 85 -10.33 -10.54 -13.83
N TYR A 86 -9.46 -11.29 -14.51
CA TYR A 86 -8.72 -12.40 -13.94
C TYR A 86 -7.25 -12.33 -14.32
N PHE A 87 -6.40 -12.94 -13.51
CA PHE A 87 -4.97 -13.00 -13.79
C PHE A 87 -4.70 -13.88 -15.00
N LYS A 88 -4.11 -13.33 -16.04
CA LYS A 88 -3.57 -14.06 -17.18
C LYS A 88 -2.14 -14.48 -16.88
N LEU A 89 -2.02 -15.52 -16.07
CA LEU A 89 -0.74 -16.07 -15.63
C LEU A 89 0.14 -16.47 -16.82
N VAL A 90 1.44 -16.65 -16.54
CA VAL A 90 2.41 -17.09 -17.53
C VAL A 90 2.07 -18.51 -18.02
N THR A 91 2.13 -18.73 -19.32
CA THR A 91 1.90 -20.06 -19.93
C THR A 91 3.18 -20.88 -19.92
N ALA A 92 3.07 -22.22 -20.10
CA ALA A 92 4.22 -23.10 -20.18
C ALA A 92 5.18 -22.74 -21.34
N GLU A 93 4.64 -22.20 -22.44
CA GLU A 93 5.46 -21.73 -23.56
C GLU A 93 6.25 -20.45 -23.17
N GLU A 94 5.61 -19.54 -22.46
CA GLU A 94 6.26 -18.32 -21.95
C GLU A 94 7.33 -18.62 -20.89
N GLU A 95 7.13 -19.65 -20.06
CA GLU A 95 8.13 -20.16 -19.12
C GLU A 95 9.44 -20.55 -19.82
N SER A 96 9.34 -21.11 -21.02
CA SER A 96 10.51 -21.52 -21.81
C SER A 96 11.35 -20.36 -22.36
N LEU A 97 10.83 -19.11 -22.35
CA LEU A 97 11.52 -17.92 -22.87
C LEU A 97 12.64 -17.38 -21.96
N GLY A 98 13.00 -18.11 -20.94
CA GLY A 98 14.09 -17.80 -20.04
C GLY A 98 13.69 -16.87 -18.89
N THR A 99 13.86 -17.40 -17.72
CA THR A 99 13.68 -16.73 -16.42
C THR A 99 14.89 -17.06 -15.56
N ARG A 100 15.22 -16.19 -14.63
CA ARG A 100 16.23 -16.51 -13.61
C ARG A 100 15.71 -17.66 -12.75
N GLN A 101 16.59 -18.57 -12.35
CA GLN A 101 16.19 -19.73 -11.54
C GLN A 101 15.48 -19.32 -10.25
N GLU A 102 16.01 -18.31 -9.55
CA GLU A 102 15.41 -17.76 -8.31
C GLU A 102 13.96 -17.28 -8.54
N THR A 103 13.72 -16.58 -9.65
CA THR A 103 12.37 -16.09 -10.00
C THR A 103 11.42 -17.26 -10.28
N ALA A 104 11.89 -18.30 -10.95
CA ALA A 104 11.06 -19.48 -11.24
C ALA A 104 10.65 -20.24 -9.97
N GLU A 105 11.57 -20.36 -9.01
CA GLU A 105 11.31 -20.96 -7.69
C GLU A 105 10.27 -20.13 -6.90
N GLU A 106 10.45 -18.82 -6.84
CA GLU A 106 9.49 -17.92 -6.18
C GLU A 106 8.14 -17.90 -6.89
N TYR A 107 8.12 -17.96 -8.23
CA TYR A 107 6.87 -18.02 -8.99
C TYR A 107 6.08 -19.31 -8.70
N ALA A 108 6.76 -20.43 -8.56
CA ALA A 108 6.13 -21.68 -8.15
C ALA A 108 5.54 -21.58 -6.72
N ILE A 109 6.20 -20.85 -5.82
CA ILE A 109 5.66 -20.55 -4.48
C ILE A 109 4.44 -19.63 -4.59
N PHE A 110 4.53 -18.58 -5.41
CA PHE A 110 3.40 -17.69 -5.68
C PHE A 110 2.15 -18.44 -6.14
N LEU A 111 2.28 -19.35 -7.12
CA LEU A 111 1.16 -20.17 -7.61
C LEU A 111 0.54 -21.00 -6.48
N LYS A 112 1.36 -21.60 -5.60
CA LYS A 112 0.87 -22.34 -4.42
C LYS A 112 0.15 -21.42 -3.44
N CYS A 113 0.67 -20.21 -3.19
CA CYS A 113 0.02 -19.23 -2.34
C CYS A 113 -1.32 -18.77 -2.94
N LEU A 114 -1.34 -18.46 -4.23
CA LEU A 114 -2.54 -18.05 -4.94
C LEU A 114 -3.68 -19.09 -4.78
N GLU A 115 -3.34 -20.36 -4.88
CA GLU A 115 -4.31 -21.45 -4.75
C GLU A 115 -4.67 -21.77 -3.29
N ASN A 116 -3.67 -22.00 -2.44
CA ASN A 116 -3.88 -22.52 -1.07
C ASN A 116 -4.43 -21.47 -0.10
N GLN A 117 -4.15 -20.20 -0.33
CA GLN A 117 -4.65 -19.09 0.48
C GLN A 117 -5.91 -18.45 -0.09
N TYR A 118 -6.45 -19.00 -1.18
CA TYR A 118 -7.64 -18.47 -1.83
C TYR A 118 -7.57 -16.98 -2.16
N ILE A 119 -6.40 -16.50 -2.64
CA ILE A 119 -6.14 -15.06 -2.83
C ILE A 119 -7.14 -14.43 -3.79
N MET A 120 -7.43 -15.08 -4.91
CA MET A 120 -8.38 -14.56 -5.91
C MET A 120 -9.81 -14.50 -5.34
N GLU A 121 -10.23 -15.55 -4.64
CA GLU A 121 -11.52 -15.64 -3.98
C GLU A 121 -11.64 -14.59 -2.87
N PHE A 122 -10.57 -14.40 -2.11
CA PHE A 122 -10.48 -13.39 -1.07
C PHE A 122 -10.62 -11.97 -1.64
N MET A 123 -9.89 -11.64 -2.68
CA MET A 123 -10.02 -10.34 -3.36
C MET A 123 -11.43 -10.12 -3.90
N ARG A 124 -12.08 -11.18 -4.36
CA ARG A 124 -13.48 -11.11 -4.82
C ARG A 124 -14.46 -10.88 -3.69
N ILE A 125 -14.24 -11.51 -2.53
CA ILE A 125 -15.03 -11.28 -1.30
C ILE A 125 -14.83 -9.86 -0.80
N ALA A 126 -13.60 -9.35 -0.86
CA ALA A 126 -13.26 -8.04 -0.37
C ALA A 126 -14.07 -6.91 -1.04
N VAL A 127 -14.46 -7.07 -2.31
CA VAL A 127 -15.37 -6.14 -3.01
C VAL A 127 -16.69 -5.93 -2.26
N GLU A 128 -17.19 -6.95 -1.58
CA GLU A 128 -18.45 -6.90 -0.84
C GLU A 128 -18.33 -6.31 0.57
N ILE A 129 -17.11 -6.22 1.10
CA ILE A 129 -16.86 -5.94 2.53
C ILE A 129 -16.09 -4.64 2.71
N THR A 130 -15.12 -4.34 1.82
CA THR A 130 -14.23 -3.19 1.96
C THR A 130 -14.55 -2.07 0.98
N PRO A 131 -14.22 -0.82 1.29
CA PRO A 131 -14.31 0.29 0.34
C PRO A 131 -13.13 0.31 -0.66
N PHE A 132 -12.09 -0.51 -0.45
CA PHE A 132 -10.90 -0.50 -1.31
C PHE A 132 -11.17 -1.21 -2.64
N ASP A 133 -10.45 -0.75 -3.66
CA ASP A 133 -10.34 -1.46 -4.93
C ASP A 133 -9.69 -2.83 -4.69
N THR A 134 -10.18 -3.86 -5.39
CA THR A 134 -9.83 -5.23 -5.11
C THR A 134 -9.53 -6.02 -6.38
N LEU A 135 -10.18 -7.15 -6.61
CA LEU A 135 -9.86 -8.05 -7.73
C LEU A 135 -9.88 -7.36 -9.09
N GLY A 136 -10.85 -6.48 -9.34
CA GLY A 136 -10.96 -5.79 -10.63
C GLY A 136 -9.74 -4.89 -10.89
N HIS A 137 -9.37 -4.06 -9.91
CA HIS A 137 -8.19 -3.22 -10.01
C HIS A 137 -6.91 -4.05 -10.20
N VAL A 138 -6.66 -5.00 -9.29
CA VAL A 138 -5.44 -5.81 -9.32
C VAL A 138 -5.34 -6.64 -10.61
N ALA A 139 -6.44 -7.23 -11.08
CA ALA A 139 -6.47 -7.95 -12.33
C ALA A 139 -6.29 -7.03 -13.55
N GLY A 140 -6.83 -5.80 -13.49
CA GLY A 140 -6.61 -4.79 -14.52
C GLY A 140 -5.14 -4.35 -14.61
N VAL A 141 -4.49 -4.11 -13.47
CA VAL A 141 -3.05 -3.81 -13.41
C VAL A 141 -2.22 -4.98 -13.95
N HIS A 142 -2.54 -6.20 -13.53
CA HIS A 142 -1.89 -7.40 -14.04
C HIS A 142 -2.06 -7.51 -15.56
N TYR A 143 -3.26 -7.26 -16.09
CA TYR A 143 -3.53 -7.30 -17.53
C TYR A 143 -2.65 -6.30 -18.28
N VAL A 144 -2.61 -5.03 -17.87
CA VAL A 144 -1.79 -3.99 -18.51
C VAL A 144 -0.31 -4.32 -18.42
N ALA A 145 0.16 -4.72 -17.22
CA ALA A 145 1.56 -5.07 -17.00
C ALA A 145 2.00 -6.23 -17.90
N MET A 146 1.22 -7.29 -17.96
CA MET A 146 1.54 -8.46 -18.82
C MET A 146 1.39 -8.15 -20.30
N HIS A 147 0.44 -7.29 -20.70
CA HIS A 147 0.30 -6.85 -22.09
C HIS A 147 1.57 -6.12 -22.57
N VAL A 148 2.10 -5.22 -21.76
CA VAL A 148 3.35 -4.50 -22.05
C VAL A 148 4.56 -5.44 -21.97
N ALA A 149 4.66 -6.21 -20.89
CA ALA A 149 5.80 -7.10 -20.66
C ALA A 149 6.00 -8.13 -21.77
N ARG A 150 4.91 -8.76 -22.23
CA ARG A 150 4.94 -9.73 -23.34
C ARG A 150 5.45 -9.12 -24.62
N GLN A 151 4.99 -7.93 -24.98
CA GLN A 151 5.44 -7.24 -26.19
C GLN A 151 6.93 -6.85 -26.09
N LEU A 152 7.35 -6.30 -24.95
CA LEU A 152 8.76 -5.97 -24.74
C LEU A 152 9.64 -7.22 -24.80
N LYS A 153 9.20 -8.34 -24.25
CA LYS A 153 9.90 -9.64 -24.35
C LYS A 153 10.03 -10.10 -25.81
N MET A 154 8.95 -9.99 -26.59
CA MET A 154 8.97 -10.32 -28.03
C MET A 154 9.93 -9.43 -28.82
N LEU A 155 10.12 -8.19 -28.40
CA LEU A 155 11.11 -7.24 -28.94
C LEU A 155 12.53 -7.45 -28.40
N GLY A 156 12.79 -8.58 -27.71
CA GLY A 156 14.11 -8.94 -27.20
C GLY A 156 14.58 -8.15 -26.00
N LYS A 157 13.67 -7.41 -25.32
CA LYS A 157 14.03 -6.69 -24.09
C LYS A 157 14.09 -7.66 -22.89
N PRO A 158 14.98 -7.41 -21.91
CA PRO A 158 15.25 -8.34 -20.80
C PRO A 158 14.16 -8.31 -19.70
N VAL A 159 12.91 -8.54 -20.09
CA VAL A 159 11.78 -8.58 -19.16
C VAL A 159 11.57 -10.02 -18.66
N ASP A 160 11.41 -10.18 -17.35
CA ASP A 160 11.04 -11.45 -16.72
C ASP A 160 9.52 -11.54 -16.56
N LEU A 161 8.88 -12.41 -17.34
CA LEU A 161 7.42 -12.54 -17.35
C LEU A 161 6.86 -13.16 -16.07
N MET A 162 7.58 -14.10 -15.44
CA MET A 162 7.14 -14.72 -14.19
C MET A 162 7.19 -13.69 -13.05
N LEU A 163 8.30 -12.95 -12.96
CA LEU A 163 8.46 -11.87 -12.01
C LEU A 163 7.35 -10.82 -12.16
N MET A 164 7.12 -10.37 -13.40
CA MET A 164 6.09 -9.38 -13.68
C MET A 164 4.69 -9.86 -13.32
N SER A 165 4.35 -11.11 -13.68
CA SER A 165 3.03 -11.69 -13.42
C SER A 165 2.75 -11.78 -11.92
N ALA A 166 3.69 -12.33 -11.14
CA ALA A 166 3.51 -12.49 -9.70
C ALA A 166 3.50 -11.12 -8.97
N ALA A 167 4.42 -10.22 -9.34
CA ALA A 167 4.48 -8.91 -8.73
C ALA A 167 3.20 -8.09 -8.99
N ALA A 168 2.70 -8.09 -10.22
CA ALA A 168 1.46 -7.39 -10.55
C ALA A 168 0.22 -7.99 -9.86
N ALA A 169 0.19 -9.31 -9.63
CA ALA A 169 -0.90 -9.95 -8.89
C ALA A 169 -0.86 -9.66 -7.39
N LEU A 170 0.31 -9.36 -6.82
CA LEU A 170 0.52 -9.18 -5.37
C LEU A 170 0.77 -7.72 -4.97
N HIS A 171 0.87 -6.75 -5.89
CA HIS A 171 1.29 -5.38 -5.55
C HIS A 171 0.47 -4.75 -4.43
N ASP A 172 -0.82 -5.00 -4.41
CA ASP A 172 -1.78 -4.44 -3.46
C ASP A 172 -2.19 -5.39 -2.32
N ILE A 173 -1.58 -6.58 -2.22
CA ILE A 173 -1.94 -7.57 -1.19
C ILE A 173 -1.79 -7.00 0.23
N GLY A 174 -0.86 -6.10 0.43
CA GLY A 174 -0.59 -5.45 1.71
C GLY A 174 -1.72 -4.56 2.22
N LYS A 175 -2.66 -4.10 1.37
CA LYS A 175 -3.86 -3.37 1.81
C LYS A 175 -4.65 -4.17 2.85
N PHE A 176 -4.66 -5.49 2.71
CA PHE A 176 -5.38 -6.41 3.60
C PHE A 176 -4.58 -6.77 4.86
N GLY A 177 -3.30 -6.45 4.91
CA GLY A 177 -2.45 -6.66 6.07
C GLY A 177 -2.58 -5.57 7.13
N CYS A 178 -3.07 -4.38 6.76
CA CYS A 178 -3.23 -3.27 7.68
C CYS A 178 -4.22 -3.60 8.79
N ARG A 179 -3.87 -3.23 10.02
CA ARG A 179 -4.73 -3.41 11.20
C ARG A 179 -5.87 -2.39 11.17
N LYS A 180 -6.90 -2.61 11.99
CA LYS A 180 -8.05 -1.71 12.07
C LYS A 180 -7.64 -0.28 12.46
N GLU A 181 -6.71 -0.16 13.40
CA GLU A 181 -6.16 1.11 13.88
C GLU A 181 -5.32 1.84 12.81
N GLU A 182 -4.91 1.11 11.78
CA GLU A 182 -4.10 1.62 10.67
C GLU A 182 -4.94 1.95 9.42
N ALA A 183 -6.26 1.89 9.51
CA ALA A 183 -7.16 2.08 8.36
C ALA A 183 -6.90 3.38 7.60
N ALA A 184 -6.64 4.48 8.32
CA ALA A 184 -6.27 5.77 7.74
C ALA A 184 -4.90 5.78 7.04
N ARG A 185 -4.09 4.76 7.23
CA ARG A 185 -2.69 4.68 6.78
C ARG A 185 -2.47 3.65 5.68
N VAL A 186 -3.53 2.99 5.24
CA VAL A 186 -3.47 1.96 4.19
C VAL A 186 -2.72 2.43 2.93
N PRO A 187 -2.91 3.67 2.42
CA PRO A 187 -2.19 4.14 1.25
C PRO A 187 -0.66 4.15 1.39
N TYR A 188 -0.16 4.18 2.62
CA TYR A 188 1.27 4.21 2.95
C TYR A 188 1.79 2.86 3.41
N LEU A 189 1.00 2.17 4.24
CA LEU A 189 1.43 0.94 4.89
C LEU A 189 1.28 -0.30 4.03
N HIS A 190 0.48 -0.26 2.96
CA HIS A 190 0.29 -1.44 2.13
C HIS A 190 1.61 -1.91 1.48
N TYR A 191 2.53 -1.03 1.14
CA TYR A 191 3.87 -1.40 0.64
C TYR A 191 4.64 -2.24 1.67
N TYR A 192 4.65 -1.79 2.92
CA TYR A 192 5.27 -2.49 4.03
C TYR A 192 4.64 -3.88 4.25
N TYR A 193 3.32 -3.97 4.25
CA TYR A 193 2.64 -5.25 4.42
C TYR A 193 2.80 -6.17 3.20
N THR A 194 2.90 -5.62 1.98
CA THR A 194 3.25 -6.39 0.78
C THR A 194 4.64 -6.99 0.91
N ASP A 195 5.63 -6.22 1.31
CA ASP A 195 7.00 -6.69 1.57
C ASP A 195 7.03 -7.77 2.67
N ARG A 196 6.33 -7.54 3.77
CA ARG A 196 6.22 -8.54 4.85
C ARG A 196 5.57 -9.84 4.40
N TYR A 197 4.50 -9.75 3.61
CA TYR A 197 3.83 -10.92 3.06
C TYR A 197 4.77 -11.75 2.19
N THR A 198 5.44 -11.12 1.24
CA THR A 198 6.31 -11.81 0.29
C THR A 198 7.54 -12.40 0.98
N LYS A 199 8.17 -11.70 1.89
CA LYS A 199 9.27 -12.23 2.73
C LYS A 199 8.85 -13.43 3.57
N ARG A 200 7.66 -13.36 4.19
CA ARG A 200 7.12 -14.47 4.98
C ARG A 200 6.93 -15.74 4.16
N PHE A 201 6.48 -15.61 2.92
CA PHE A 201 6.23 -16.75 2.04
C PHE A 201 7.40 -17.05 1.10
N HIS A 202 8.61 -16.55 1.43
CA HIS A 202 9.86 -16.81 0.71
C HIS A 202 9.82 -16.37 -0.77
N MET A 203 9.31 -15.16 -1.02
CA MET A 203 9.24 -14.54 -2.34
C MET A 203 9.89 -13.14 -2.33
N PRO A 204 11.16 -12.96 -1.88
CA PRO A 204 11.75 -11.64 -1.72
C PRO A 204 11.98 -10.91 -3.06
N VAL A 205 12.30 -11.62 -4.16
CA VAL A 205 12.53 -11.00 -5.47
C VAL A 205 11.21 -10.47 -6.04
N ILE A 206 10.14 -11.27 -5.98
CA ILE A 206 8.78 -10.84 -6.34
C ILE A 206 8.34 -9.68 -5.43
N GLY A 207 8.63 -9.79 -4.13
CA GLY A 207 8.31 -8.78 -3.14
C GLY A 207 8.97 -7.44 -3.41
N HIS A 208 10.22 -7.47 -3.85
CA HIS A 208 10.95 -6.24 -4.23
C HIS A 208 10.20 -5.47 -5.33
N ILE A 209 9.75 -6.14 -6.38
CA ILE A 209 8.98 -5.49 -7.44
C ILE A 209 7.58 -5.10 -6.95
N ALA A 210 6.87 -6.02 -6.28
CA ALA A 210 5.51 -5.78 -5.83
C ALA A 210 5.38 -4.64 -4.82
N ALA A 211 6.34 -4.49 -3.90
CA ALA A 211 6.36 -3.40 -2.94
C ALA A 211 6.83 -2.07 -3.53
N ASN A 212 7.62 -2.10 -4.62
CA ASN A 212 8.20 -0.92 -5.26
C ASN A 212 7.35 -0.41 -6.43
N HIS A 213 6.04 -0.20 -6.21
CA HIS A 213 5.12 0.30 -7.25
C HIS A 213 4.59 1.71 -6.99
N SER A 214 5.02 2.37 -5.91
CA SER A 214 4.59 3.74 -5.62
C SER A 214 5.27 4.78 -6.49
N THR A 215 4.52 5.78 -6.88
CA THR A 215 5.00 6.90 -7.70
C THR A 215 5.36 8.11 -6.87
N TRP A 216 5.05 8.15 -5.60
CA TRP A 216 5.19 9.35 -4.81
C TRP A 216 6.07 9.13 -3.58
N ASP A 217 6.74 10.18 -3.18
CA ASP A 217 7.56 10.32 -1.97
C ASP A 217 8.97 9.73 -2.01
N LEU A 218 9.48 9.32 -3.20
CA LEU A 218 10.63 8.44 -3.18
C LEU A 218 11.62 8.74 -4.28
N GLU A 219 12.88 8.69 -3.91
CA GLU A 219 14.00 8.49 -4.82
C GLU A 219 14.28 6.98 -4.90
N LEU A 220 14.17 6.41 -6.07
CA LEU A 220 14.42 4.99 -6.30
C LEU A 220 15.80 4.84 -6.91
N GLU A 221 16.68 4.10 -6.26
CA GLU A 221 18.03 3.86 -6.75
C GLU A 221 18.09 2.64 -7.68
N ASP A 222 17.29 1.61 -7.45
CA ASP A 222 17.36 0.34 -8.17
C ASP A 222 16.02 -0.06 -8.81
N LEU A 223 15.53 0.77 -9.74
CA LEU A 223 14.36 0.41 -10.55
C LEU A 223 14.76 -0.51 -11.71
N SER A 224 14.10 -1.65 -11.78
CA SER A 224 14.15 -2.51 -12.96
C SER A 224 13.08 -2.11 -13.99
N ILE A 225 13.16 -2.70 -15.18
CA ILE A 225 12.13 -2.53 -16.20
C ILE A 225 10.75 -3.05 -15.71
N GLU A 226 10.75 -4.09 -14.89
CA GLU A 226 9.54 -4.64 -14.27
C GLU A 226 8.90 -3.65 -13.29
N ASN A 227 9.70 -2.91 -12.50
CA ASN A 227 9.19 -1.83 -11.65
C ASN A 227 8.53 -0.74 -12.49
N LEU A 228 9.17 -0.29 -13.58
CA LEU A 228 8.60 0.72 -14.47
C LEU A 228 7.29 0.27 -15.09
N ILE A 229 7.24 -0.98 -15.56
CA ILE A 229 6.01 -1.56 -16.13
C ILE A 229 4.91 -1.59 -15.07
N LEU A 230 5.21 -2.02 -13.85
CA LEU A 230 4.22 -2.11 -12.77
C LEU A 230 3.69 -0.73 -12.36
N ILE A 231 4.58 0.24 -12.14
CA ILE A 231 4.22 1.62 -11.82
C ILE A 231 3.36 2.22 -12.94
N TYR A 232 3.77 2.02 -14.20
CA TYR A 232 3.01 2.48 -15.36
C TYR A 232 1.62 1.85 -15.41
N ALA A 233 1.52 0.54 -15.19
CA ALA A 233 0.27 -0.19 -15.23
C ALA A 233 -0.69 0.27 -14.12
N ASP A 234 -0.21 0.39 -12.88
CA ASP A 234 -1.02 0.86 -11.75
C ASP A 234 -1.48 2.31 -11.97
N PHE A 235 -0.62 3.16 -12.54
CA PHE A 235 -0.98 4.53 -12.85
C PHE A 235 -2.10 4.62 -13.90
N ARG A 236 -2.08 3.73 -14.92
CA ARG A 236 -3.04 3.68 -16.04
C ARG A 236 -4.38 3.03 -15.70
N VAL A 237 -4.44 2.20 -14.65
CA VAL A 237 -5.64 1.44 -14.28
C VAL A 237 -6.33 2.10 -13.10
N LYS A 238 -7.62 2.35 -13.26
CA LYS A 238 -8.48 2.80 -12.17
C LYS A 238 -9.73 1.93 -12.12
N SER A 239 -10.21 1.70 -10.91
CA SER A 239 -11.44 0.99 -10.66
C SER A 239 -12.48 1.95 -10.10
N ILE A 240 -13.70 1.83 -10.57
CA ILE A 240 -14.85 2.58 -10.09
C ILE A 240 -15.97 1.63 -9.69
N ARG A 241 -16.71 1.97 -8.65
CA ARG A 241 -17.92 1.23 -8.28
C ARG A 241 -19.14 1.85 -8.94
N THR A 242 -19.88 1.02 -9.64
CA THR A 242 -21.16 1.43 -10.25
C THR A 242 -22.23 1.58 -9.19
N ALA A 243 -23.36 2.22 -9.54
CA ALA A 243 -24.51 2.34 -8.66
C ALA A 243 -25.06 0.97 -8.15
N SER A 244 -24.80 -0.11 -8.89
CA SER A 244 -25.13 -1.48 -8.47
C SER A 244 -24.10 -2.10 -7.50
N GLY A 245 -23.03 -1.38 -7.16
CA GLY A 245 -21.93 -1.86 -6.33
C GLY A 245 -20.91 -2.73 -7.09
N ALA A 246 -21.06 -2.89 -8.40
CA ALA A 246 -20.13 -3.65 -9.20
C ALA A 246 -18.86 -2.84 -9.48
N GLU A 247 -17.71 -3.52 -9.44
CA GLU A 247 -16.44 -2.94 -9.79
C GLU A 247 -16.26 -2.90 -11.32
N GLN A 248 -15.95 -1.73 -11.85
CA GLN A 248 -15.66 -1.51 -13.26
C GLN A 248 -14.22 -1.02 -13.42
N VAL A 249 -13.44 -1.75 -14.19
CA VAL A 249 -12.05 -1.38 -14.51
C VAL A 249 -12.02 -0.43 -15.69
N CYS A 250 -11.29 0.66 -15.53
CA CYS A 250 -11.09 1.68 -16.55
C CYS A 250 -9.59 1.84 -16.86
N PHE A 251 -9.28 1.90 -18.16
CA PHE A 251 -7.94 2.19 -18.64
C PHE A 251 -7.87 3.64 -19.10
N TYR A 252 -7.13 4.44 -18.37
CA TYR A 252 -6.97 5.86 -18.66
C TYR A 252 -5.67 6.12 -19.44
N SER A 253 -5.62 7.23 -20.18
CA SER A 253 -4.35 7.78 -20.63
C SER A 253 -3.51 8.24 -19.41
N LEU A 254 -2.21 8.44 -19.59
CA LEU A 254 -1.40 9.01 -18.50
C LEU A 254 -1.93 10.36 -18.04
N LYS A 255 -2.40 11.20 -18.98
CA LYS A 255 -2.98 12.51 -18.67
C LYS A 255 -4.25 12.38 -17.85
N ASP A 256 -5.18 11.56 -18.29
CA ASP A 256 -6.46 11.37 -17.58
C ASP A 256 -6.22 10.73 -16.19
N SER A 257 -5.27 9.81 -16.09
CA SER A 257 -4.87 9.20 -14.82
C SER A 257 -4.32 10.24 -13.84
N PHE A 258 -3.48 11.15 -14.33
CA PHE A 258 -2.96 12.26 -13.55
C PHE A 258 -4.08 13.14 -12.98
N ASP A 259 -5.03 13.53 -13.83
CA ASP A 259 -6.16 14.36 -13.41
C ASP A 259 -7.07 13.63 -12.40
N VAL A 260 -7.32 12.33 -12.62
CA VAL A 260 -8.11 11.48 -11.71
C VAL A 260 -7.44 11.35 -10.35
N ILE A 261 -6.12 11.12 -10.31
CA ILE A 261 -5.39 11.00 -9.04
C ILE A 261 -5.48 12.32 -8.26
N LEU A 262 -5.20 13.45 -8.89
CA LEU A 262 -5.26 14.74 -8.22
C LEU A 262 -6.67 15.09 -7.72
N SER A 263 -7.72 14.65 -8.44
CA SER A 263 -9.12 14.90 -8.03
C SER A 263 -9.58 14.04 -6.86
N LYS A 264 -8.98 12.84 -6.68
CA LYS A 264 -9.32 11.91 -5.60
C LYS A 264 -8.66 12.26 -4.27
N LEU A 265 -7.55 12.98 -4.30
CA LEU A 265 -6.79 13.32 -3.10
C LEU A 265 -7.28 14.63 -2.50
N ASP A 266 -7.41 14.65 -1.18
CA ASP A 266 -7.67 15.88 -0.44
C ASP A 266 -6.38 16.69 -0.26
N ASN A 267 -6.52 18.02 -0.24
CA ASN A 267 -5.45 18.95 0.12
C ASN A 267 -4.12 18.74 -0.64
N VAL A 268 -4.21 18.73 -1.97
CA VAL A 268 -3.03 18.64 -2.84
C VAL A 268 -2.36 20.01 -2.92
N ASP A 269 -1.25 20.17 -2.19
CA ASP A 269 -0.41 21.37 -2.25
C ASP A 269 0.45 21.42 -3.53
N GLU A 270 1.10 22.56 -3.79
CA GLU A 270 1.95 22.72 -4.98
C GLU A 270 3.18 21.79 -4.96
N LYS A 271 3.70 21.43 -3.78
CA LYS A 271 4.81 20.48 -3.65
C LYS A 271 4.39 19.11 -4.15
N LYS A 272 3.22 18.65 -3.74
CA LYS A 272 2.63 17.37 -4.17
C LYS A 272 2.30 17.38 -5.65
N LYS A 273 1.69 18.45 -6.17
CA LYS A 273 1.44 18.58 -7.62
C LYS A 273 2.73 18.52 -8.43
N ASN A 274 3.78 19.21 -8.01
CA ASN A 274 5.06 19.18 -8.72
C ASN A 274 5.68 17.79 -8.71
N ARG A 275 5.56 17.04 -7.60
CA ARG A 275 5.99 15.65 -7.52
C ARG A 275 5.24 14.76 -8.49
N TYR A 276 3.89 14.85 -8.54
CA TYR A 276 3.10 14.11 -9.52
C TYR A 276 3.39 14.51 -10.97
N ARG A 277 3.67 15.79 -11.26
CA ARG A 277 4.13 16.22 -12.59
C ARG A 277 5.46 15.60 -13.00
N LEU A 278 6.38 15.44 -12.04
CA LEU A 278 7.67 14.79 -12.28
C LEU A 278 7.47 13.29 -12.60
N VAL A 279 6.64 12.62 -11.81
CA VAL A 279 6.26 11.22 -12.06
C VAL A 279 5.58 11.08 -13.44
N TYR A 280 4.64 11.94 -13.74
CA TYR A 280 3.97 11.95 -15.04
C TYR A 280 4.98 12.09 -16.20
N ALA A 281 5.91 13.03 -16.10
CA ALA A 281 6.92 13.21 -17.12
C ALA A 281 7.78 11.95 -17.33
N ARG A 282 8.19 11.28 -16.25
CA ARG A 282 8.98 10.05 -16.34
C ARG A 282 8.20 8.87 -16.93
N LEU A 283 6.94 8.72 -16.51
CA LEU A 283 6.06 7.69 -17.12
C LEU A 283 5.77 8.00 -18.58
N LYS A 284 5.72 9.27 -18.97
CA LYS A 284 5.57 9.68 -20.37
C LYS A 284 6.80 9.36 -21.19
N ASP A 285 8.01 9.61 -20.69
CA ASP A 285 9.27 9.19 -21.31
C ASP A 285 9.27 7.67 -21.56
N PHE A 286 8.82 6.88 -20.57
CA PHE A 286 8.74 5.42 -20.73
C PHE A 286 7.65 4.99 -21.73
N GLU A 287 6.50 5.64 -21.74
CA GLU A 287 5.44 5.39 -22.72
C GLU A 287 5.92 5.70 -24.15
N GLU A 288 6.59 6.82 -24.34
CA GLU A 288 7.18 7.20 -25.64
C GLU A 288 8.23 6.21 -26.10
N TYR A 289 9.09 5.72 -25.19
CA TYR A 289 10.01 4.64 -25.46
C TYR A 289 9.30 3.39 -25.97
N MET A 290 8.25 2.94 -25.29
CA MET A 290 7.48 1.76 -25.68
C MET A 290 6.82 1.93 -27.05
N VAL A 291 6.17 3.09 -27.27
CA VAL A 291 5.53 3.40 -28.55
C VAL A 291 6.55 3.44 -29.70
N HIS A 292 7.73 3.99 -29.44
CA HIS A 292 8.82 4.03 -30.43
C HIS A 292 9.33 2.65 -30.82
N LEU A 293 9.33 1.71 -29.88
CA LEU A 293 9.63 0.31 -30.14
C LEU A 293 8.49 -0.43 -30.87
N GLY A 294 7.32 0.19 -31.05
CA GLY A 294 6.15 -0.43 -31.66
C GLY A 294 5.25 -1.19 -30.67
N VAL A 295 5.43 -1.00 -29.37
CA VAL A 295 4.54 -1.59 -28.33
C VAL A 295 3.16 -0.98 -28.45
N ASN A 296 2.13 -1.82 -28.60
CA ASN A 296 0.75 -1.39 -28.55
C ASN A 296 0.33 -1.08 -27.10
N ILE A 297 -0.02 0.16 -26.82
CA ILE A 297 -0.50 0.65 -25.52
C ILE A 297 -2.01 0.88 -25.49
N ASP A 298 -2.73 0.45 -26.53
CA ASP A 298 -4.21 0.41 -26.53
C ASP A 298 -4.70 -0.88 -25.86
N PHE A 299 -4.98 -0.79 -24.58
CA PHE A 299 -5.44 -1.92 -23.77
C PHE A 299 -6.87 -2.37 -24.06
N ARG A 300 -7.58 -1.70 -24.98
CA ARG A 300 -8.90 -2.11 -25.46
C ARG A 300 -8.82 -3.08 -26.63
N SER A 301 -7.69 -3.10 -27.35
CA SER A 301 -7.45 -4.01 -28.46
C SER A 301 -7.23 -5.44 -27.98
N GLU A 302 -7.72 -6.39 -28.78
CA GLU A 302 -7.75 -7.80 -28.36
C GLU A 302 -6.40 -8.50 -28.44
N GLU A 303 -5.52 -8.13 -29.32
CA GLU A 303 -4.22 -8.78 -29.48
C GLU A 303 -3.07 -7.77 -29.39
N PRO A 304 -2.03 -8.09 -28.61
CA PRO A 304 -0.81 -7.31 -28.64
C PRO A 304 -0.17 -7.52 -30.01
N SER A 305 -0.23 -6.52 -30.85
CA SER A 305 0.53 -6.47 -32.07
C SER A 305 1.69 -5.50 -31.89
N CYS A 306 2.92 -5.97 -31.86
CA CYS A 306 4.07 -5.11 -31.97
C CYS A 306 4.65 -5.20 -33.39
N THR A 307 4.74 -4.08 -34.03
CA THR A 307 5.51 -3.93 -35.27
C THR A 307 6.88 -3.40 -34.88
N GLN A 308 7.93 -4.15 -35.24
CA GLN A 308 9.29 -3.72 -35.00
C GLN A 308 9.53 -2.43 -35.78
N GLN A 309 9.76 -1.34 -35.06
CA GLN A 309 10.23 -0.06 -35.63
C GLN A 309 11.73 0.05 -35.44
N GLU A 310 12.40 0.82 -36.29
CA GLU A 310 13.82 1.09 -36.12
C GLU A 310 14.08 1.73 -34.74
N ASP A 311 15.16 1.29 -34.10
CA ASP A 311 15.58 1.71 -32.76
C ASP A 311 16.01 3.19 -32.78
N TYR A 312 15.07 4.09 -32.84
CA TYR A 312 15.32 5.50 -32.56
C TYR A 312 14.74 5.86 -31.20
N VAL A 313 15.44 5.51 -30.17
CA VAL A 313 15.04 5.80 -28.78
C VAL A 313 16.11 6.70 -28.16
N LEU A 314 15.66 7.83 -27.62
CA LEU A 314 16.54 8.80 -26.96
C LEU A 314 17.12 8.21 -25.65
N MET A 315 16.41 7.33 -24.98
CA MET A 315 16.84 6.69 -23.74
C MET A 315 16.42 5.21 -23.72
N THR A 316 17.30 4.35 -23.24
CA THR A 316 16.98 2.97 -22.90
C THR A 316 16.17 2.88 -21.60
N PRO A 317 15.49 1.76 -21.30
CA PRO A 317 14.83 1.58 -20.01
C PRO A 317 15.78 1.80 -18.82
N GLN A 318 17.03 1.36 -18.94
CA GLN A 318 18.01 1.53 -17.88
C GLN A 318 18.37 3.00 -17.68
N GLU A 319 18.56 3.76 -18.76
CA GLU A 319 18.81 5.20 -18.67
C GLU A 319 17.61 5.95 -18.08
N ILE A 320 16.38 5.54 -18.37
CA ILE A 320 15.19 6.08 -17.74
C ILE A 320 15.22 5.79 -16.23
N VAL A 321 15.56 4.56 -15.84
CA VAL A 321 15.73 4.17 -14.44
C VAL A 321 16.79 5.02 -13.76
N ASP A 322 17.96 5.13 -14.35
CA ASP A 322 19.10 5.88 -13.80
C ASP A 322 18.79 7.38 -13.65
N ASN A 323 17.98 7.92 -14.53
CA ASN A 323 17.53 9.31 -14.48
C ASN A 323 16.33 9.56 -13.53
N MET A 324 15.66 8.51 -13.14
CA MET A 324 14.51 8.61 -12.23
C MET A 324 14.89 8.77 -10.77
N LYS A 325 16.03 9.05 -10.34
CA LYS A 325 16.53 9.16 -8.96
C LYS A 325 15.46 9.47 -7.92
N TYR A 326 14.76 8.44 -7.48
CA TYR A 326 13.81 8.47 -6.37
C TYR A 326 14.43 7.74 -5.18
N LEU A 327 14.04 8.12 -3.97
CA LEU A 327 14.37 7.31 -2.79
C LEU A 327 13.81 5.90 -2.98
N ALA A 328 14.64 4.92 -2.70
CA ALA A 328 14.23 3.54 -2.80
C ALA A 328 13.03 3.28 -1.86
N ILE A 329 11.98 2.66 -2.40
CA ILE A 329 10.86 2.20 -1.57
C ILE A 329 11.37 1.23 -0.49
N ASP A 330 12.36 0.41 -0.81
CA ASP A 330 13.02 -0.46 0.16
C ASP A 330 13.54 0.32 1.38
N HIS A 331 14.14 1.48 1.17
CA HIS A 331 14.57 2.33 2.27
C HIS A 331 13.39 2.77 3.12
N ASN A 332 12.29 3.19 2.50
CA ASN A 332 11.09 3.58 3.23
C ASN A 332 10.41 2.40 3.91
N ILE A 333 10.34 1.24 3.25
CA ILE A 333 9.84 0.01 3.86
C ILE A 333 10.70 -0.35 5.07
N TYR A 334 12.03 -0.29 4.94
CA TYR A 334 12.96 -0.54 6.04
C TYR A 334 12.77 0.45 7.20
N VAL A 335 12.62 1.75 6.89
CA VAL A 335 12.37 2.77 7.92
C VAL A 335 11.00 2.55 8.57
N MET A 336 9.96 2.29 7.80
CA MET A 336 8.63 1.97 8.31
C MET A 336 8.64 0.70 9.17
N GLU A 337 9.36 -0.34 8.77
CA GLU A 337 9.52 -1.55 9.57
C GLU A 337 10.16 -1.24 10.92
N ARG A 338 11.19 -0.39 10.94
CA ARG A 338 11.85 0.05 12.17
C ARG A 338 10.98 0.95 13.04
N LEU A 339 10.08 1.71 12.44
CA LEU A 339 9.20 2.63 13.16
C LEU A 339 7.86 2.00 13.55
N THR A 340 7.34 1.06 12.76
CA THR A 340 6.03 0.44 13.01
C THR A 340 6.12 -0.86 13.80
N GLY A 341 7.24 -1.55 13.80
CA GLY A 341 7.50 -2.64 14.73
C GLY A 341 7.76 -2.10 16.13
N GLU A 342 7.00 -2.54 17.14
CA GLU A 342 7.14 -2.05 18.52
C GLU A 342 8.58 -2.15 19.02
N MET A 343 9.21 -3.30 18.82
CA MET A 343 10.60 -3.52 19.21
C MET A 343 11.57 -2.64 18.42
N SER A 344 11.31 -2.44 17.13
CA SER A 344 12.19 -1.64 16.26
C SER A 344 12.16 -0.17 16.63
N LEU A 345 10.98 0.39 16.88
CA LEU A 345 10.86 1.77 17.35
C LEU A 345 11.52 1.96 18.72
N ARG A 346 11.29 1.04 19.66
CA ARG A 346 11.93 1.10 20.98
C ARG A 346 13.45 1.06 20.85
N ASN A 347 14.00 0.17 20.02
CA ASN A 347 15.45 0.09 19.79
C ASN A 347 16.00 1.38 19.17
N LEU A 348 15.27 1.99 18.23
CA LEU A 348 15.63 3.28 17.64
C LEU A 348 15.68 4.38 18.71
N LEU A 349 14.67 4.45 19.57
CA LEU A 349 14.59 5.45 20.63
C LEU A 349 15.66 5.21 21.72
N GLU A 350 15.95 3.96 22.07
CA GLU A 350 17.04 3.62 23.01
C GLU A 350 18.41 3.97 22.43
N ALA A 351 18.64 3.68 21.13
CA ALA A 351 19.86 4.11 20.45
C ALA A 351 20.01 5.64 20.49
N ALA A 352 18.91 6.37 20.24
CA ALA A 352 18.91 7.82 20.34
C ALA A 352 19.17 8.34 21.75
N ARG A 353 18.65 7.65 22.81
CA ARG A 353 18.94 7.98 24.22
C ARG A 353 20.39 7.75 24.58
N GLY A 354 21.00 6.70 24.02
CA GLY A 354 22.42 6.37 24.22
C GLY A 354 23.40 7.27 23.46
N GLU A 355 22.90 8.06 22.51
CA GLU A 355 23.75 8.88 21.64
C GLU A 355 24.30 10.11 22.40
N LYS A 356 25.63 10.20 22.48
CA LYS A 356 26.33 11.29 23.18
C LYS A 356 26.59 12.50 22.27
N ASN A 357 26.66 12.26 20.97
CA ASN A 357 26.89 13.33 20.00
C ASN A 357 25.53 13.95 19.59
N TRP A 358 25.31 15.19 19.97
CA TRP A 358 24.08 15.89 19.68
C TRP A 358 23.75 15.99 18.16
N ARG A 359 24.76 15.98 17.28
CA ARG A 359 24.56 16.00 15.82
C ARG A 359 23.95 14.68 15.34
N ASN A 360 24.42 13.55 15.89
CA ASN A 360 23.86 12.23 15.61
C ASN A 360 22.45 12.10 16.21
N LEU A 361 22.26 12.58 17.44
CA LEU A 361 20.94 12.65 18.07
C LEU A 361 19.95 13.43 17.20
N ARG A 362 20.39 14.55 16.63
CA ARG A 362 19.58 15.33 15.68
C ARG A 362 19.20 14.52 14.44
N ALA A 363 20.06 13.64 13.94
CA ALA A 363 19.73 12.76 12.82
C ALA A 363 18.59 11.79 13.16
N TYR A 364 18.59 11.19 14.37
CA TYR A 364 17.45 10.39 14.84
C TYR A 364 16.15 11.18 14.90
N MET A 365 16.23 12.44 15.34
CA MET A 365 15.07 13.32 15.39
C MET A 365 14.57 13.70 13.98
N ASN A 366 15.46 13.86 13.00
CA ASN A 366 15.08 14.10 11.61
C ASN A 366 14.31 12.90 11.05
N VAL A 367 14.71 11.66 11.37
CA VAL A 367 13.97 10.45 11.00
C VAL A 367 12.56 10.50 11.59
N LEU A 368 12.41 10.83 12.87
CA LEU A 368 11.08 11.00 13.48
C LEU A 368 10.28 12.11 12.80
N GLN A 369 10.92 13.22 12.42
CA GLN A 369 10.26 14.35 11.75
C GLN A 369 9.73 13.97 10.38
N GLU A 370 10.44 13.14 9.66
CA GLU A 370 10.05 12.70 8.32
C GLU A 370 8.93 11.65 8.36
N TYR A 371 9.01 10.75 9.33
CA TYR A 371 8.17 9.54 9.34
C TYR A 371 7.13 9.50 10.48
N PHE A 372 6.99 10.52 11.32
CA PHE A 372 6.03 10.48 12.43
C PHE A 372 4.59 10.25 11.98
N THR A 373 4.28 10.67 10.75
CA THR A 373 2.98 10.45 10.15
C THR A 373 2.67 8.97 9.90
N TYR A 374 3.62 8.08 9.93
CA TYR A 374 3.44 6.63 9.75
C TYR A 374 3.31 5.86 11.07
N LEU A 375 3.49 6.53 12.20
CA LEU A 375 3.40 5.90 13.52
C LEU A 375 1.95 5.61 13.90
N THR A 376 1.71 4.48 14.59
CA THR A 376 0.45 4.24 15.28
C THR A 376 0.28 5.22 16.45
N HIS A 377 -0.93 5.31 17.02
CA HIS A 377 -1.14 6.14 18.21
C HIS A 377 -0.23 5.74 19.38
N GLU A 378 -0.07 4.44 19.66
CA GLU A 378 0.85 3.97 20.69
C GLU A 378 2.31 4.36 20.41
N GLN A 379 2.75 4.18 19.17
CA GLN A 379 4.09 4.57 18.75
C GLN A 379 4.30 6.09 18.82
N THR A 380 3.27 6.87 18.49
CA THR A 380 3.28 8.32 18.64
C THR A 380 3.48 8.71 20.11
N HIS A 381 2.81 8.03 21.04
CA HIS A 381 3.01 8.25 22.49
C HIS A 381 4.44 7.89 22.93
N LEU A 382 5.01 6.78 22.45
CA LEU A 382 6.41 6.40 22.72
C LEU A 382 7.39 7.46 22.20
N ALA A 383 7.19 7.94 20.98
CA ALA A 383 8.01 8.99 20.39
C ALA A 383 7.87 10.33 21.12
N LEU A 384 6.65 10.72 21.49
CA LEU A 384 6.42 11.93 22.29
C LEU A 384 7.11 11.85 23.65
N ARG A 385 7.04 10.69 24.33
CA ARG A 385 7.76 10.50 25.62
C ARG A 385 9.26 10.71 25.46
N PHE A 386 9.86 10.13 24.42
CA PHE A 386 11.27 10.38 24.11
C PHE A 386 11.55 11.86 23.86
N LEU A 387 10.71 12.54 23.07
CA LEU A 387 10.89 13.98 22.78
C LEU A 387 10.75 14.84 24.03
N PHE A 388 9.87 14.47 24.98
CA PHE A 388 9.77 15.17 26.28
C PHE A 388 11.06 15.07 27.08
N GLU A 389 11.72 13.92 27.10
CA GLU A 389 13.03 13.76 27.73
C GLU A 389 14.05 14.72 27.10
N GLN A 390 14.01 14.91 25.78
CA GLN A 390 14.92 15.79 25.05
C GLN A 390 14.66 17.30 25.28
N LEU A 391 13.53 17.70 25.82
CA LEU A 391 13.31 19.10 26.23
C LEU A 391 14.24 19.56 27.36
N MET A 392 14.87 18.62 28.07
CA MET A 392 15.87 18.87 29.12
C MET A 392 17.32 18.69 28.62
N HIS A 393 17.53 18.46 27.33
CA HIS A 393 18.86 18.27 26.76
C HIS A 393 19.73 19.53 26.90
N GLY A 394 21.04 19.37 27.11
CA GLY A 394 22.00 20.50 27.25
C GLY A 394 22.04 21.41 26.01
N GLU A 395 21.95 20.83 24.82
CA GLU A 395 22.03 21.57 23.57
C GLU A 395 20.68 22.22 23.19
N VAL A 396 20.74 23.52 22.85
CA VAL A 396 19.56 24.30 22.52
C VAL A 396 18.86 23.86 21.25
N ASP A 397 19.62 23.37 20.28
CA ASP A 397 19.07 22.93 18.98
C ASP A 397 18.24 21.65 19.16
N ILE A 398 18.68 20.75 20.03
CA ILE A 398 17.92 19.53 20.37
C ILE A 398 16.61 19.92 21.05
N ARG A 399 16.62 20.81 22.05
CA ARG A 399 15.40 21.27 22.70
C ARG A 399 14.43 21.94 21.74
N ARG A 400 14.94 22.78 20.81
CA ARG A 400 14.13 23.46 19.79
C ARG A 400 13.48 22.50 18.83
N GLN A 401 14.25 21.52 18.34
CA GLN A 401 13.73 20.50 17.42
C GLN A 401 12.71 19.60 18.11
N SER A 402 12.97 19.17 19.36
CA SER A 402 12.00 18.40 20.15
C SER A 402 10.69 19.15 20.33
N ALA A 403 10.76 20.43 20.74
CA ALA A 403 9.56 21.26 20.90
C ALA A 403 8.78 21.43 19.59
N HIS A 404 9.50 21.60 18.47
CA HIS A 404 8.87 21.70 17.16
C HIS A 404 8.17 20.40 16.76
N LEU A 405 8.86 19.25 16.91
CA LEU A 405 8.30 17.93 16.60
C LEU A 405 7.09 17.59 17.47
N ILE A 406 7.15 17.86 18.77
CA ILE A 406 6.00 17.68 19.66
C ILE A 406 4.79 18.48 19.14
N GLY A 407 5.01 19.74 18.75
CA GLY A 407 3.96 20.59 18.19
C GLY A 407 3.37 20.02 16.91
N GLN A 408 4.21 19.53 16.00
CA GLN A 408 3.77 18.91 14.75
C GLN A 408 3.03 17.59 14.98
N MET A 409 3.59 16.70 15.81
CA MET A 409 2.99 15.39 16.09
C MET A 409 1.64 15.52 16.78
N THR A 410 1.52 16.43 17.75
CA THR A 410 0.24 16.67 18.43
C THR A 410 -0.80 17.29 17.51
N ALA A 411 -0.41 18.25 16.67
CA ALA A 411 -1.33 18.92 15.75
C ALA A 411 -1.85 18.01 14.64
N ASN A 412 -1.04 17.06 14.24
CA ASN A 412 -1.39 16.13 13.15
C ASN A 412 -1.87 14.75 13.65
N TYR A 413 -2.12 14.61 14.95
CA TYR A 413 -2.42 13.32 15.55
C TYR A 413 -3.67 12.65 14.97
N ASP A 414 -4.70 13.41 14.70
CA ASP A 414 -5.96 12.94 14.11
C ASP A 414 -6.10 13.26 12.61
N ARG A 415 -5.15 14.02 12.02
CA ARG A 415 -5.25 14.52 10.64
C ARG A 415 -4.14 14.08 9.70
N ALA A 416 -3.05 13.52 10.24
CA ALA A 416 -1.80 13.31 9.50
C ALA A 416 -1.98 12.57 8.15
N TYR A 417 -2.96 11.66 8.06
CA TYR A 417 -3.18 10.82 6.89
C TYR A 417 -4.38 11.21 6.04
N ARG A 418 -5.24 12.08 6.54
CA ARG A 418 -6.46 12.49 5.81
C ARG A 418 -6.13 13.20 4.50
N LYS A 419 -4.94 13.76 4.39
CA LYS A 419 -4.48 14.45 3.18
C LYS A 419 -4.27 13.54 1.97
N GLU A 420 -4.02 12.26 2.22
CA GLU A 420 -3.66 11.29 1.19
C GLU A 420 -4.76 10.26 0.94
N LEU A 421 -5.82 10.27 1.74
CA LEU A 421 -6.92 9.34 1.59
C LEU A 421 -7.88 9.81 0.48
N PRO A 422 -8.47 8.88 -0.26
CA PRO A 422 -9.61 9.17 -1.11
C PRO A 422 -10.74 9.84 -0.31
N LYS A 423 -11.48 10.75 -0.94
CA LYS A 423 -12.53 11.56 -0.27
C LYS A 423 -13.70 10.73 0.25
N ASP A 424 -13.90 9.57 -0.33
CA ASP A 424 -14.99 8.62 -0.05
C ASP A 424 -14.66 7.59 1.02
N VAL A 425 -13.45 7.63 1.59
CA VAL A 425 -13.06 6.74 2.68
C VAL A 425 -13.51 7.30 4.02
N GLU A 426 -14.46 6.62 4.65
CA GLU A 426 -14.83 6.88 6.04
C GLU A 426 -13.75 6.33 6.98
N LEU A 427 -13.18 7.21 7.78
CA LEU A 427 -12.22 6.83 8.82
C LEU A 427 -12.97 6.48 10.11
N PRO A 428 -12.51 5.46 10.85
CA PRO A 428 -13.01 5.25 12.20
C PRO A 428 -12.73 6.50 13.04
N PRO A 429 -13.64 6.90 13.95
CA PRO A 429 -13.42 8.02 14.84
C PRO A 429 -12.19 7.74 15.72
N ASP A 430 -11.29 8.70 15.80
CA ASP A 430 -10.17 8.64 16.73
C ASP A 430 -10.68 8.78 18.18
N ASP A 431 -10.21 7.93 19.07
CA ASP A 431 -10.57 7.97 20.50
C ASP A 431 -10.05 9.24 21.18
N ILE A 432 -9.02 9.85 20.61
CA ILE A 432 -8.36 11.04 21.16
C ILE A 432 -8.20 12.10 20.06
N SER A 433 -8.72 13.30 20.30
CA SER A 433 -8.52 14.42 19.38
C SER A 433 -7.13 15.06 19.54
N ALA A 434 -6.64 15.70 18.47
CA ALA A 434 -5.39 16.45 18.51
C ALA A 434 -5.39 17.54 19.61
N ILE A 435 -6.54 18.18 19.84
CA ILE A 435 -6.68 19.19 20.90
C ILE A 435 -6.52 18.57 22.28
N TYR A 436 -7.13 17.43 22.53
CA TYR A 436 -6.99 16.71 23.79
C TYR A 436 -5.54 16.27 24.02
N LEU A 437 -4.88 15.73 22.98
CA LEU A 437 -3.47 15.35 23.06
C LEU A 437 -2.57 16.54 23.34
N LEU A 438 -2.85 17.70 22.72
CA LEU A 438 -2.12 18.93 23.00
C LEU A 438 -2.29 19.38 24.47
N GLN A 439 -3.51 19.33 25.01
CA GLN A 439 -3.77 19.64 26.41
C GLN A 439 -2.96 18.73 27.34
N LYS A 440 -3.00 17.41 27.10
CA LYS A 440 -2.22 16.43 27.87
C LYS A 440 -0.72 16.67 27.77
N THR A 441 -0.24 17.03 26.58
CA THR A 441 1.15 17.39 26.34
C THR A 441 1.57 18.58 27.17
N VAL A 442 0.77 19.64 27.18
CA VAL A 442 1.03 20.84 27.98
C VAL A 442 1.00 20.53 29.50
N GLU A 443 0.03 19.75 29.96
CA GLU A 443 -0.05 19.28 31.35
C GLU A 443 1.21 18.49 31.74
N THR A 444 1.66 17.54 30.93
CA THR A 444 2.86 16.74 31.18
C THR A 444 4.13 17.61 31.30
N ILE A 445 4.24 18.67 30.52
CA ILE A 445 5.38 19.55 30.56
C ILE A 445 5.31 20.48 31.78
N LEU A 446 4.12 20.98 32.14
CA LEU A 446 3.94 21.88 33.27
C LEU A 446 4.03 21.18 34.63
N TYR A 447 3.52 19.96 34.71
CA TYR A 447 3.41 19.16 35.93
C TYR A 447 4.10 17.81 35.79
N PRO A 448 5.45 17.79 35.59
CA PRO A 448 6.17 16.52 35.48
C PRO A 448 6.12 15.78 36.83
N ASP A 449 6.12 14.47 36.76
CA ASP A 449 6.14 13.55 37.91
C ASP A 449 7.51 13.41 38.59
N TYR A 450 8.49 14.19 38.12
CA TYR A 450 9.85 14.23 38.66
C TYR A 450 10.25 15.65 39.05
N GLN A 451 11.25 15.74 39.94
CA GLN A 451 11.78 17.05 40.36
C GLN A 451 12.57 17.72 39.23
N VAL A 452 12.21 18.94 38.93
CA VAL A 452 12.90 19.77 37.93
C VAL A 452 13.65 20.93 38.59
N THR A 453 14.85 21.22 38.10
CA THR A 453 15.62 22.40 38.52
C THR A 453 14.97 23.68 37.97
N GLU A 454 15.33 24.84 38.57
CA GLU A 454 14.86 26.16 38.08
C GLU A 454 15.24 26.37 36.59
N GLN A 455 16.43 25.94 36.20
CA GLN A 455 16.89 26.01 34.83
C GLN A 455 16.03 25.16 33.88
N HIS A 456 15.67 23.96 34.30
CA HIS A 456 14.77 23.09 33.50
C HIS A 456 13.38 23.70 33.38
N ARG A 457 12.87 24.35 34.42
CA ARG A 457 11.58 25.09 34.34
C ARG A 457 11.64 26.23 33.31
N LYS A 458 12.75 26.96 33.24
CA LYS A 458 12.95 27.97 32.19
C LYS A 458 12.93 27.33 30.78
N TRP A 459 13.61 26.19 30.61
CA TRP A 459 13.61 25.46 29.33
C TRP A 459 12.22 24.95 28.96
N GLN A 460 11.47 24.41 29.91
CA GLN A 460 10.08 23.99 29.70
C GLN A 460 9.22 25.19 29.23
N GLY A 461 9.35 26.35 29.86
CA GLY A 461 8.63 27.55 29.44
C GLY A 461 8.98 28.01 28.03
N TYR A 462 10.24 27.91 27.60
CA TYR A 462 10.64 28.19 26.23
C TYR A 462 10.10 27.13 25.24
N SER A 463 10.08 25.89 25.65
CA SER A 463 9.55 24.80 24.83
C SER A 463 8.05 24.95 24.57
N LEU A 464 7.27 25.28 25.61
CA LEU A 464 5.83 25.52 25.48
C LEU A 464 5.52 26.71 24.55
N ARG A 465 6.30 27.80 24.63
CA ARG A 465 6.18 28.95 23.71
C ARG A 465 6.42 28.58 22.26
N ARG A 466 7.03 27.43 21.97
CA ARG A 466 7.24 26.91 20.63
C ARG A 466 6.22 25.85 20.25
N ILE A 467 5.89 24.92 21.16
CA ILE A 467 4.92 23.85 20.94
C ILE A 467 3.55 24.44 20.61
N VAL A 468 3.03 25.32 21.47
CA VAL A 468 1.67 25.86 21.36
C VAL A 468 1.45 26.61 20.03
N PRO A 469 2.30 27.56 19.59
CA PRO A 469 2.12 28.21 18.30
C PRO A 469 2.21 27.25 17.11
N VAL A 470 3.15 26.29 17.13
CA VAL A 470 3.28 25.30 16.06
C VAL A 470 2.00 24.46 15.95
N SER A 471 1.51 23.94 17.09
CA SER A 471 0.26 23.17 17.12
C SER A 471 -0.93 24.03 16.68
N TYR A 472 -1.03 25.27 17.17
CA TYR A 472 -2.12 26.17 16.83
C TYR A 472 -2.15 26.49 15.32
N THR A 473 -0.99 26.77 14.73
CA THR A 473 -0.87 27.04 13.29
C THR A 473 -1.37 25.86 12.45
N HIS A 474 -1.02 24.64 12.83
CA HIS A 474 -1.48 23.45 12.11
C HIS A 474 -2.94 23.08 12.37
N LEU A 475 -3.49 23.40 13.54
CA LEU A 475 -4.89 23.12 13.89
C LEU A 475 -5.88 24.14 13.31
N THR A 476 -5.46 25.38 13.10
CA THR A 476 -6.36 26.50 12.76
C THR A 476 -6.26 26.97 11.32
N LEU A 477 -5.15 26.72 10.63
CA LEU A 477 -5.08 27.06 9.20
C LEU A 477 -5.92 26.05 8.39
N PRO A 478 -6.81 26.51 7.52
CA PRO A 478 -7.46 25.65 6.55
C PRO A 478 -6.36 25.06 5.67
N THR A 479 -6.27 23.75 5.67
CA THR A 479 -5.31 22.97 4.86
C THR A 479 -5.80 22.81 3.47
#